data_af7741a8d42496cfcaabc5c5d9317bce
#
_entry.id   af7741a8d42496cfcaabc5c5d9317bce
#
_cell.length_a   1.000
_cell.length_b   1.000
_cell.length_c   1.000
_cell.angle_alpha   90.00
_cell.angle_beta   90.00
_cell.angle_gamma   90.00
#
_symmetry.space_group_name_H-M   'P 1'
#
loop_
_entity.id
_entity.type
_entity.pdbx_description
1 polymer ?
#
loop_
_entity_poly.entity_id
_entity_poly.type
_entity_poly.pdbx_seq_one_letter_code
_entity_poly.pdbx_strand_id
1 'polypeptide(L)'
;MIILASQSPRRQELMKLTGLPFTVRVADVDETMDPARPVQQEVARVSRLKARTIAASAAPDDIVIAADTIVVIDGRELGKPHTQQDAFDMLRLLSDRTHEVVTVLSVCRGERTESEAVVTRVTFRALTDEEIRAYIATGEPMDKAGSYGIQGYGAMFVSHLEGDYFSVMGLPLCPLCRMLRAFGVSILTEKEAQEA
;
A
#
# COMPACT_ATOMS: atom_id res chain seq x y z
N MET A 1 18.11 12.11 5.96
CA MET A 1 17.05 12.43 4.97
C MET A 1 16.00 11.31 4.96
N ILE A 2 14.75 11.59 4.54
CA ILE A 2 13.71 10.53 4.39
C ILE A 2 13.61 10.15 2.91
N ILE A 3 13.58 8.86 2.64
CA ILE A 3 13.50 8.29 1.29
C ILE A 3 12.25 7.38 1.23
N LEU A 4 11.34 7.66 0.31
CA LEU A 4 10.22 6.77 0.01
C LEU A 4 10.62 5.81 -1.11
N ALA A 5 10.76 4.53 -0.79
CA ALA A 5 11.13 3.46 -1.73
C ALA A 5 9.91 2.98 -2.52
N SER A 6 9.27 3.86 -3.28
CA SER A 6 8.04 3.53 -4.03
C SER A 6 7.81 4.48 -5.19
N GLN A 7 7.46 3.93 -6.35
CA GLN A 7 6.98 4.70 -7.50
C GLN A 7 5.48 5.03 -7.44
N SER A 8 4.73 4.47 -6.48
CA SER A 8 3.28 4.67 -6.38
C SER A 8 2.91 6.13 -6.12
N PRO A 9 2.15 6.80 -7.01
CA PRO A 9 1.70 8.18 -6.78
C PRO A 9 0.88 8.32 -5.51
N ARG A 10 0.04 7.32 -5.20
CA ARG A 10 -0.80 7.31 -4.00
C ARG A 10 0.03 7.33 -2.70
N ARG A 11 1.10 6.54 -2.64
CA ARG A 11 2.02 6.55 -1.49
C ARG A 11 2.75 7.87 -1.35
N GLN A 12 3.11 8.50 -2.47
CA GLN A 12 3.72 9.82 -2.46
C GLN A 12 2.75 10.90 -1.95
N GLU A 13 1.48 10.85 -2.36
CA GLU A 13 0.41 11.74 -1.85
C GLU A 13 0.23 11.55 -0.34
N LEU A 14 0.14 10.32 0.13
CA LEU A 14 0.03 10.03 1.55
C LEU A 14 1.27 10.48 2.35
N MET A 15 2.45 10.30 1.79
CA MET A 15 3.68 10.76 2.44
C MET A 15 3.72 12.28 2.59
N LYS A 16 3.18 13.05 1.64
CA LYS A 16 3.05 14.51 1.73
C LYS A 16 2.20 14.96 2.93
N LEU A 17 1.20 14.16 3.33
CA LEU A 17 0.34 14.48 4.49
C LEU A 17 1.11 14.47 5.82
N THR A 18 2.29 13.87 5.86
CA THR A 18 3.14 13.90 7.07
C THR A 18 3.82 15.25 7.28
N GLY A 19 3.85 16.14 6.26
CA GLY A 19 4.61 17.40 6.28
C GLY A 19 6.13 17.22 6.19
N LEU A 20 6.64 15.99 6.23
CA LEU A 20 8.07 15.72 6.22
C LEU A 20 8.66 15.84 4.81
N PRO A 21 9.81 16.50 4.63
CA PRO A 21 10.50 16.48 3.35
C PRO A 21 11.02 15.08 3.06
N PHE A 22 10.79 14.61 1.84
CA PHE A 22 11.27 13.28 1.39
C PHE A 22 11.68 13.29 -0.07
N THR A 23 12.48 12.31 -0.45
CA THR A 23 12.82 11.99 -1.83
C THR A 23 12.25 10.64 -2.21
N VAL A 24 12.04 10.42 -3.52
CA VAL A 24 11.55 9.16 -4.05
C VAL A 24 12.72 8.41 -4.70
N ARG A 25 12.90 7.15 -4.34
CA ARG A 25 13.83 6.22 -5.01
C ARG A 25 13.10 4.90 -5.23
N VAL A 26 13.23 4.34 -6.43
CA VAL A 26 12.55 3.08 -6.78
C VAL A 26 13.52 1.93 -6.57
N ALA A 27 13.07 0.93 -5.82
CA ALA A 27 13.81 -0.32 -5.68
C ALA A 27 13.42 -1.25 -6.85
N ASP A 28 14.43 -1.68 -7.60
CA ASP A 28 14.28 -2.75 -8.58
C ASP A 28 14.54 -4.09 -7.87
N VAL A 29 13.45 -4.78 -7.52
CA VAL A 29 13.49 -6.03 -6.76
C VAL A 29 12.48 -7.03 -7.32
N ASP A 30 12.75 -8.32 -7.13
CA ASP A 30 11.79 -9.36 -7.44
C ASP A 30 10.65 -9.36 -6.41
N GLU A 31 9.46 -8.99 -6.86
CA GLU A 31 8.23 -8.94 -6.08
C GLU A 31 7.42 -10.25 -6.15
N THR A 32 7.93 -11.28 -6.84
CA THR A 32 7.26 -12.57 -6.94
C THR A 32 7.05 -13.17 -5.55
N MET A 33 5.80 -13.52 -5.24
CA MET A 33 5.43 -14.14 -3.96
C MET A 33 5.45 -15.66 -4.08
N ASP A 34 5.88 -16.34 -3.01
CA ASP A 34 5.83 -17.80 -2.92
C ASP A 34 4.43 -18.23 -2.41
N PRO A 35 3.61 -18.89 -3.25
CA PRO A 35 2.26 -19.28 -2.87
C PRO A 35 2.21 -20.35 -1.76
N ALA A 36 3.35 -20.97 -1.43
CA ALA A 36 3.46 -21.93 -0.33
C ALA A 36 3.60 -21.25 1.05
N ARG A 37 3.82 -19.94 1.08
CA ARG A 37 4.01 -19.20 2.32
C ARG A 37 2.78 -18.37 2.69
N PRO A 38 2.59 -18.07 4.00
CA PRO A 38 1.54 -17.14 4.42
C PRO A 38 1.69 -15.78 3.74
N VAL A 39 0.60 -15.27 3.17
CA VAL A 39 0.54 -14.00 2.41
C VAL A 39 1.22 -12.86 3.17
N GLN A 40 0.89 -12.68 4.44
CA GLN A 40 1.45 -11.59 5.25
C GLN A 40 2.99 -11.68 5.36
N GLN A 41 3.56 -12.89 5.37
CA GLN A 41 5.00 -13.07 5.41
C GLN A 41 5.65 -12.68 4.09
N GLU A 42 5.01 -13.00 2.95
CA GLU A 42 5.53 -12.65 1.64
C GLU A 42 5.42 -11.14 1.37
N VAL A 43 4.29 -10.52 1.69
CA VAL A 43 4.15 -9.04 1.61
C VAL A 43 5.21 -8.36 2.49
N ALA A 44 5.46 -8.89 3.70
CA ALA A 44 6.50 -8.37 4.58
C ALA A 44 7.92 -8.59 4.03
N ARG A 45 8.17 -9.71 3.36
CA ARG A 45 9.45 -9.98 2.68
C ARG A 45 9.70 -8.96 1.58
N VAL A 46 8.72 -8.74 0.71
CA VAL A 46 8.82 -7.79 -0.41
C VAL A 46 8.99 -6.36 0.11
N SER A 47 8.20 -5.93 1.09
CA SER A 47 8.32 -4.59 1.69
C SER A 47 9.70 -4.37 2.30
N ARG A 48 10.22 -5.33 3.08
CA ARG A 48 11.57 -5.27 3.66
C ARG A 48 12.66 -5.26 2.59
N LEU A 49 12.51 -6.07 1.55
CA LEU A 49 13.45 -6.13 0.45
C LEU A 49 13.57 -4.77 -0.24
N LYS A 50 12.44 -4.13 -0.56
CA LYS A 50 12.40 -2.75 -1.11
C LYS A 50 13.14 -1.76 -0.21
N ALA A 51 12.87 -1.78 1.10
CA ALA A 51 13.51 -0.87 2.05
C ALA A 51 15.01 -1.08 2.12
N ARG A 52 15.48 -2.33 2.25
CA ARG A 52 16.89 -2.66 2.38
C ARG A 52 17.69 -2.40 1.11
N THR A 53 17.12 -2.67 -0.06
CA THR A 53 17.76 -2.40 -1.36
C THR A 53 18.10 -0.91 -1.49
N ILE A 54 17.17 -0.03 -1.12
CA ILE A 54 17.43 1.40 -1.14
C ILE A 54 18.39 1.84 -0.02
N ALA A 55 18.24 1.29 1.18
CA ALA A 55 19.09 1.61 2.32
C ALA A 55 20.57 1.25 2.06
N ALA A 56 20.86 0.18 1.33
CA ALA A 56 22.22 -0.22 0.97
C ALA A 56 23.00 0.83 0.16
N SER A 57 22.29 1.73 -0.53
CA SER A 57 22.87 2.83 -1.33
C SER A 57 22.56 4.23 -0.77
N ALA A 58 21.95 4.30 0.41
CA ALA A 58 21.63 5.54 1.12
C ALA A 58 22.73 5.89 2.13
N ALA A 59 22.72 7.13 2.64
CA ALA A 59 23.62 7.49 3.74
C ALA A 59 23.20 6.74 5.03
N PRO A 60 24.14 6.46 5.96
CA PRO A 60 23.86 5.67 7.17
C PRO A 60 22.72 6.21 8.04
N ASP A 61 22.52 7.53 8.04
CA ASP A 61 21.49 8.22 8.81
C ASP A 61 20.18 8.43 8.04
N ASP A 62 20.13 8.06 6.76
CA ASP A 62 18.90 8.15 5.98
C ASP A 62 17.87 7.14 6.44
N ILE A 63 16.62 7.57 6.46
CA ILE A 63 15.48 6.71 6.80
C ILE A 63 14.76 6.34 5.52
N VAL A 64 14.68 5.06 5.24
CA VAL A 64 14.00 4.50 4.06
C VAL A 64 12.65 3.94 4.48
N ILE A 65 11.61 4.39 3.81
CA ILE A 65 10.22 3.92 4.00
C ILE A 65 9.82 3.13 2.76
N ALA A 66 9.36 1.91 2.95
CA ALA A 66 8.77 1.08 1.90
C ALA A 66 7.44 0.51 2.37
N ALA A 67 6.58 0.21 1.43
CA ALA A 67 5.36 -0.55 1.70
C ALA A 67 5.05 -1.47 0.52
N ASP A 68 4.36 -2.56 0.85
CA ASP A 68 3.79 -3.45 -0.15
C ASP A 68 2.34 -3.77 0.20
N THR A 69 1.49 -3.97 -0.82
CA THR A 69 0.04 -4.08 -0.64
C THR A 69 -0.53 -5.13 -1.56
N ILE A 70 -1.35 -6.02 -1.01
CA ILE A 70 -2.06 -7.04 -1.78
C ILE A 70 -3.52 -7.14 -1.30
N VAL A 71 -4.38 -7.58 -2.20
CA VAL A 71 -5.77 -7.93 -1.90
C VAL A 71 -5.89 -9.44 -1.73
N VAL A 72 -6.63 -9.89 -0.74
CA VAL A 72 -6.81 -11.32 -0.43
C VAL A 72 -8.29 -11.63 -0.28
N ILE A 73 -8.77 -12.65 -0.96
CA ILE A 73 -10.12 -13.21 -0.80
C ILE A 73 -10.07 -14.72 -0.86
N ASP A 74 -10.72 -15.42 0.07
CA ASP A 74 -10.73 -16.89 0.18
C ASP A 74 -9.31 -17.50 0.17
N GLY A 75 -8.34 -16.82 0.78
CA GLY A 75 -6.95 -17.24 0.77
C GLY A 75 -6.23 -17.05 -0.59
N ARG A 76 -6.89 -16.47 -1.59
CA ARG A 76 -6.30 -16.13 -2.90
C ARG A 76 -5.76 -14.72 -2.89
N GLU A 77 -4.57 -14.57 -3.43
CA GLU A 77 -3.95 -13.28 -3.67
C GLU A 77 -4.44 -12.68 -4.99
N LEU A 78 -4.87 -11.44 -4.94
CA LEU A 78 -5.23 -10.67 -6.12
C LEU A 78 -4.20 -9.56 -6.31
N GLY A 79 -3.25 -9.78 -7.21
CA GLY A 79 -2.28 -8.79 -7.65
C GLY A 79 -2.91 -7.76 -8.61
N LYS A 80 -2.06 -7.10 -9.40
CA LYS A 80 -2.51 -6.22 -10.48
C LYS A 80 -3.03 -7.06 -11.64
N PRO A 81 -4.11 -6.63 -12.31
CA PRO A 81 -4.59 -7.32 -13.51
C PRO A 81 -3.60 -7.15 -14.67
N HIS A 82 -3.43 -8.18 -15.47
CA HIS A 82 -2.62 -8.13 -16.68
C HIS A 82 -3.45 -7.73 -17.91
N THR A 83 -4.75 -8.06 -17.87
CA THR A 83 -5.70 -7.79 -18.94
C THR A 83 -7.00 -7.19 -18.39
N GLN A 84 -7.81 -6.61 -19.27
CA GLN A 84 -9.16 -6.15 -18.88
C GLN A 84 -10.05 -7.30 -18.41
N GLN A 85 -9.83 -8.51 -18.94
CA GLN A 85 -10.56 -9.69 -18.49
C GLN A 85 -10.15 -10.09 -17.07
N ASP A 86 -8.84 -10.06 -16.73
CA ASP A 86 -8.39 -10.30 -15.37
C ASP A 86 -9.03 -9.30 -14.40
N ALA A 87 -9.08 -8.01 -14.79
CA ALA A 87 -9.73 -6.97 -14.00
C ALA A 87 -11.22 -7.26 -13.78
N PHE A 88 -11.92 -7.70 -14.83
CA PHE A 88 -13.33 -8.08 -14.74
C PHE A 88 -13.53 -9.26 -13.78
N ASP A 89 -12.74 -10.31 -13.90
CA ASP A 89 -12.85 -11.52 -13.07
C ASP A 89 -12.54 -11.22 -11.60
N MET A 90 -11.53 -10.38 -11.34
CA MET A 90 -11.23 -9.92 -9.98
C MET A 90 -12.38 -9.13 -9.38
N LEU A 91 -12.92 -8.12 -10.07
CA LEU A 91 -14.04 -7.30 -9.59
C LEU A 91 -15.31 -8.13 -9.40
N ARG A 92 -15.55 -9.09 -10.28
CA ARG A 92 -16.68 -10.03 -10.15
C ARG A 92 -16.54 -10.90 -8.91
N LEU A 93 -15.32 -11.38 -8.61
CA LEU A 93 -15.02 -12.16 -7.42
C LEU A 93 -15.22 -11.34 -6.14
N LEU A 94 -14.92 -10.04 -6.15
CA LEU A 94 -15.07 -9.14 -5.00
C LEU A 94 -16.51 -8.63 -4.81
N SER A 95 -17.36 -8.67 -5.84
CA SER A 95 -18.73 -8.14 -5.81
C SER A 95 -19.58 -8.82 -4.74
N ASP A 96 -20.30 -8.03 -3.93
CA ASP A 96 -21.18 -8.47 -2.81
C ASP A 96 -20.43 -9.28 -1.74
N ARG A 97 -19.13 -8.98 -1.53
CA ARG A 97 -18.28 -9.76 -0.62
C ARG A 97 -17.33 -8.86 0.17
N THR A 98 -16.86 -9.41 1.28
CA THR A 98 -15.77 -8.84 2.08
C THR A 98 -14.46 -9.51 1.71
N HIS A 99 -13.43 -8.71 1.50
CA HIS A 99 -12.06 -9.14 1.25
C HIS A 99 -11.08 -8.41 2.19
N GLU A 100 -9.87 -8.88 2.26
CA GLU A 100 -8.81 -8.27 3.04
C GLU A 100 -7.82 -7.53 2.13
N VAL A 101 -7.41 -6.36 2.58
CA VAL A 101 -6.27 -5.63 2.03
C VAL A 101 -5.15 -5.70 3.06
N VAL A 102 -4.06 -6.36 2.69
CA VAL A 102 -2.88 -6.52 3.53
C VAL A 102 -1.81 -5.57 3.04
N THR A 103 -1.44 -4.60 3.88
CA THR A 103 -0.33 -3.70 3.61
C THR A 103 0.74 -3.88 4.68
N VAL A 104 1.97 -4.13 4.27
CA VAL A 104 3.11 -4.15 5.17
C VAL A 104 3.96 -2.91 4.93
N LEU A 105 4.13 -2.14 5.99
CA LEU A 105 5.02 -1.00 6.08
C LEU A 105 6.38 -1.46 6.62
N SER A 106 7.47 -1.00 6.01
CA SER A 106 8.83 -1.23 6.49
C SER A 106 9.57 0.11 6.58
N VAL A 107 10.25 0.32 7.70
CA VAL A 107 11.13 1.48 7.93
C VAL A 107 12.54 0.96 8.23
N CYS A 108 13.52 1.51 7.52
CA CYS A 108 14.92 1.07 7.62
C CYS A 108 15.84 2.29 7.81
N ARG A 109 16.85 2.14 8.71
CA ARG A 109 18.00 3.06 8.81
C ARG A 109 19.25 2.24 9.09
N GLY A 110 20.23 2.30 8.18
CA GLY A 110 21.36 1.39 8.24
C GLY A 110 20.92 -0.09 8.25
N GLU A 111 21.36 -0.84 9.25
CA GLU A 111 20.98 -2.25 9.41
C GLU A 111 19.65 -2.47 10.16
N ARG A 112 19.17 -1.44 10.89
CA ARG A 112 17.91 -1.52 11.63
C ARG A 112 16.75 -1.47 10.66
N THR A 113 15.92 -2.52 10.67
CA THR A 113 14.68 -2.60 9.87
C THR A 113 13.54 -3.05 10.77
N GLU A 114 12.47 -2.27 10.79
CA GLU A 114 11.21 -2.63 11.43
C GLU A 114 10.12 -2.75 10.39
N SER A 115 9.17 -3.65 10.61
CA SER A 115 8.04 -3.86 9.69
C SER A 115 6.78 -4.13 10.47
N GLU A 116 5.66 -3.58 9.99
CA GLU A 116 4.35 -3.77 10.58
C GLU A 116 3.33 -4.09 9.49
N ALA A 117 2.53 -5.13 9.71
CA ALA A 117 1.45 -5.53 8.86
C ALA A 117 0.14 -4.90 9.34
N VAL A 118 -0.60 -4.30 8.41
CA VAL A 118 -1.94 -3.76 8.64
C VAL A 118 -2.91 -4.50 7.72
N VAL A 119 -3.93 -5.09 8.32
CA VAL A 119 -5.00 -5.79 7.61
C VAL A 119 -6.27 -4.97 7.74
N THR A 120 -6.89 -4.65 6.61
CA THR A 120 -8.15 -3.91 6.54
C THR A 120 -9.15 -4.71 5.74
N ARG A 121 -10.35 -4.86 6.28
CA ARG A 121 -11.47 -5.52 5.60
C ARG A 121 -12.26 -4.50 4.82
N VAL A 122 -12.49 -4.79 3.56
CA VAL A 122 -13.28 -3.96 2.65
C VAL A 122 -14.44 -4.80 2.11
N THR A 123 -15.66 -4.27 2.23
CA THR A 123 -16.86 -4.93 1.70
C THR A 123 -17.36 -4.17 0.48
N PHE A 124 -17.54 -4.88 -0.63
CA PHE A 124 -18.19 -4.34 -1.81
C PHE A 124 -19.69 -4.57 -1.76
N ARG A 125 -20.45 -3.61 -2.27
CA ARG A 125 -21.83 -3.87 -2.65
C ARG A 125 -21.90 -4.82 -3.86
N ALA A 126 -23.09 -5.32 -4.17
CA ALA A 126 -23.29 -6.03 -5.42
C ALA A 126 -23.02 -5.11 -6.62
N LEU A 127 -22.26 -5.61 -7.60
CA LEU A 127 -21.89 -4.92 -8.84
C LEU A 127 -22.52 -5.63 -10.03
N THR A 128 -23.03 -4.85 -10.99
CA THR A 128 -23.46 -5.41 -12.27
C THR A 128 -22.27 -5.55 -13.22
N ASP A 129 -22.41 -6.41 -14.22
CA ASP A 129 -21.37 -6.57 -15.26
C ASP A 129 -21.15 -5.28 -16.05
N GLU A 130 -22.20 -4.49 -16.22
CA GLU A 130 -22.14 -3.19 -16.88
C GLU A 130 -21.31 -2.19 -16.09
N GLU A 131 -21.52 -2.07 -14.77
CA GLU A 131 -20.72 -1.23 -13.89
C GLU A 131 -19.25 -1.62 -13.90
N ILE A 132 -18.96 -2.93 -13.83
CA ILE A 132 -17.59 -3.45 -13.88
C ILE A 132 -16.92 -3.06 -15.21
N ARG A 133 -17.58 -3.27 -16.33
CA ARG A 133 -17.03 -2.90 -17.65
C ARG A 133 -16.83 -1.39 -17.80
N ALA A 134 -17.78 -0.60 -17.34
CA ALA A 134 -17.67 0.86 -17.36
C ALA A 134 -16.47 1.35 -16.52
N TYR A 135 -16.26 0.76 -15.36
CA TYR A 135 -15.12 1.07 -14.52
C TYR A 135 -13.77 0.67 -15.16
N ILE A 136 -13.70 -0.52 -15.78
CA ILE A 136 -12.49 -0.96 -16.48
C ILE A 136 -12.17 -0.02 -17.66
N ALA A 137 -13.18 0.47 -18.37
CA ALA A 137 -12.99 1.41 -19.46
C ALA A 137 -12.34 2.74 -19.04
N THR A 138 -12.40 3.12 -17.76
CA THR A 138 -11.68 4.30 -17.23
C THR A 138 -10.17 4.11 -17.20
N GLY A 139 -9.68 2.88 -17.24
CA GLY A 139 -8.27 2.54 -17.05
C GLY A 139 -7.80 2.54 -15.60
N GLU A 140 -8.62 3.03 -14.65
CA GLU A 140 -8.27 3.14 -13.24
C GLU A 140 -7.84 1.82 -12.57
N PRO A 141 -8.46 0.64 -12.86
CA PRO A 141 -8.12 -0.61 -12.19
C PRO A 141 -6.75 -1.17 -12.52
N MET A 142 -6.15 -0.81 -13.66
CA MET A 142 -5.08 -1.59 -14.30
C MET A 142 -3.73 -1.56 -13.56
N ASP A 143 -3.50 -0.62 -12.68
CA ASP A 143 -2.26 -0.51 -11.88
C ASP A 143 -2.44 -0.90 -10.39
N LYS A 144 -3.57 -1.51 -10.04
CA LYS A 144 -3.99 -1.72 -8.65
C LYS A 144 -4.21 -3.19 -8.30
N ALA A 145 -3.72 -3.61 -7.15
CA ALA A 145 -4.04 -4.93 -6.59
C ALA A 145 -5.56 -5.06 -6.39
N GLY A 146 -6.14 -6.21 -6.77
CA GLY A 146 -7.58 -6.45 -6.72
C GLY A 146 -8.38 -5.61 -7.71
N SER A 147 -7.73 -4.92 -8.64
CA SER A 147 -8.37 -4.15 -9.73
C SER A 147 -9.29 -3.03 -9.26
N TYR A 148 -9.00 -2.35 -8.13
CA TYR A 148 -9.77 -1.17 -7.73
C TYR A 148 -8.94 -0.16 -6.92
N GLY A 149 -9.39 1.09 -6.98
CA GLY A 149 -8.87 2.18 -6.16
C GLY A 149 -9.92 2.75 -5.23
N ILE A 150 -9.69 2.73 -3.92
CA ILE A 150 -10.63 3.26 -2.93
C ILE A 150 -10.76 4.80 -2.99
N GLN A 151 -9.83 5.49 -3.63
CA GLN A 151 -9.84 6.95 -3.77
C GLN A 151 -10.53 7.44 -5.04
N GLY A 152 -10.64 6.60 -6.08
CA GLY A 152 -11.20 6.96 -7.37
C GLY A 152 -12.64 6.49 -7.56
N TYR A 153 -12.98 6.13 -8.77
CA TYR A 153 -14.31 5.59 -9.10
C TYR A 153 -14.60 4.28 -8.34
N GLY A 154 -13.57 3.47 -8.03
CA GLY A 154 -13.73 2.25 -7.23
C GLY A 154 -14.24 2.50 -5.82
N ALA A 155 -14.19 3.75 -5.31
CA ALA A 155 -14.81 4.12 -4.03
C ALA A 155 -16.33 3.85 -4.02
N MET A 156 -17.00 3.96 -5.17
CA MET A 156 -18.44 3.72 -5.30
C MET A 156 -18.85 2.25 -5.11
N PHE A 157 -17.89 1.34 -5.11
CA PHE A 157 -18.12 -0.09 -4.89
C PHE A 157 -18.10 -0.45 -3.41
N VAL A 158 -17.42 0.34 -2.58
CA VAL A 158 -17.21 0.06 -1.16
C VAL A 158 -18.44 0.45 -0.35
N SER A 159 -19.06 -0.55 0.29
CA SER A 159 -20.19 -0.35 1.21
C SER A 159 -19.75 -0.29 2.67
N HIS A 160 -18.61 -0.91 3.03
CA HIS A 160 -18.09 -0.93 4.39
C HIS A 160 -16.57 -1.09 4.41
N LEU A 161 -15.93 -0.50 5.42
CA LEU A 161 -14.50 -0.64 5.69
C LEU A 161 -14.30 -0.83 7.19
N GLU A 162 -13.56 -1.87 7.57
CA GLU A 162 -13.14 -2.14 8.94
C GLU A 162 -11.60 -2.16 9.01
N GLY A 163 -11.01 -1.14 9.61
CA GLY A 163 -9.56 -1.00 9.75
C GLY A 163 -9.02 0.36 9.33
N ASP A 164 -7.90 0.38 8.64
CA ASP A 164 -7.16 1.58 8.25
C ASP A 164 -7.37 1.92 6.76
N TYR A 165 -8.07 3.02 6.48
CA TYR A 165 -8.30 3.52 5.12
C TYR A 165 -7.00 3.78 4.36
N PHE A 166 -5.99 4.35 5.01
CA PHE A 166 -4.72 4.67 4.38
C PHE A 166 -3.90 3.42 4.04
N SER A 167 -4.11 2.32 4.78
CA SER A 167 -3.51 1.03 4.42
C SER A 167 -4.08 0.50 3.10
N VAL A 168 -5.38 0.68 2.85
CA VAL A 168 -6.00 0.30 1.56
C VAL A 168 -5.44 1.13 0.40
N MET A 169 -5.09 2.38 0.64
CA MET A 169 -4.38 3.22 -0.32
C MET A 169 -2.90 2.83 -0.50
N GLY A 170 -2.34 2.07 0.44
CA GLY A 170 -1.01 1.49 0.36
C GLY A 170 0.06 2.08 1.27
N LEU A 171 -0.28 3.01 2.18
CA LEU A 171 0.65 3.56 3.18
C LEU A 171 -0.10 3.91 4.47
N PRO A 172 -0.10 3.05 5.50
CA PRO A 172 -0.82 3.28 6.75
C PRO A 172 -0.12 4.38 7.56
N LEU A 173 -0.75 5.57 7.65
CA LEU A 173 -0.11 6.76 8.22
C LEU A 173 0.07 6.68 9.74
N CYS A 174 -0.90 6.14 10.48
CA CYS A 174 -0.79 6.02 11.93
C CYS A 174 0.36 5.09 12.36
N PRO A 175 0.49 3.86 11.82
CA PRO A 175 1.68 3.03 12.00
C PRO A 175 2.98 3.72 11.56
N LEU A 176 2.96 4.40 10.41
CA LEU A 176 4.14 5.12 9.91
C LEU A 176 4.62 6.17 10.90
N CYS A 177 3.73 7.00 11.44
CA CYS A 177 4.07 8.02 12.43
C CYS A 177 4.68 7.41 13.70
N ARG A 178 4.14 6.28 14.18
CA ARG A 178 4.66 5.57 15.33
C ARG A 178 6.05 4.99 15.08
N MET A 179 6.24 4.36 13.93
CA MET A 179 7.54 3.81 13.54
C MET A 179 8.58 4.90 13.37
N LEU A 180 8.25 6.01 12.70
CA LEU A 180 9.17 7.14 12.52
C LEU A 180 9.62 7.72 13.86
N ARG A 181 8.74 7.82 14.85
CA ARG A 181 9.13 8.22 16.22
C ARG A 181 10.17 7.28 16.83
N ALA A 182 10.03 5.95 16.62
CA ALA A 182 11.01 4.97 17.10
C ALA A 182 12.37 5.11 16.40
N PHE A 183 12.39 5.73 15.20
CA PHE A 183 13.60 6.09 14.47
C PHE A 183 14.08 7.52 14.74
N GLY A 184 13.47 8.23 15.70
CA GLY A 184 13.87 9.58 16.13
C GLY A 184 13.32 10.72 15.27
N VAL A 185 12.29 10.46 14.46
CA VAL A 185 11.60 11.49 13.67
C VAL A 185 10.25 11.78 14.30
N SER A 186 10.03 13.04 14.67
CA SER A 186 8.73 13.50 15.19
C SER A 186 7.93 14.17 14.07
N ILE A 187 6.62 13.94 14.08
CA ILE A 187 5.64 14.55 13.18
C ILE A 187 4.69 15.37 14.08
N LEU A 188 4.22 16.50 13.62
CA LEU A 188 3.37 17.43 14.34
C LEU A 188 4.06 17.96 15.61
N THR A 189 5.23 18.56 15.44
CA THR A 189 5.91 19.29 16.51
C THR A 189 5.30 20.68 16.71
N GLU A 190 5.47 21.28 17.90
CA GLU A 190 4.99 22.65 18.16
C GLU A 190 5.55 23.69 17.18
N LYS A 191 6.72 23.45 16.59
CA LYS A 191 7.32 24.29 15.55
C LYS A 191 6.52 24.26 14.24
N GLU A 192 6.08 23.08 13.82
CA GLU A 192 5.31 22.91 12.59
C GLU A 192 3.87 23.44 12.72
N ALA A 193 3.31 23.44 13.95
CA ALA A 193 2.00 24.01 14.23
C ALA A 193 1.97 25.55 14.19
N GLN A 194 3.14 26.21 14.23
CA GLN A 194 3.23 27.68 14.17
C GLN A 194 3.46 28.21 12.73
N GLU A 195 3.82 27.33 11.81
CA GLU A 195 4.09 27.66 10.40
C GLU A 195 2.94 27.26 9.44
N ALA A 196 1.89 26.58 9.94
CA ALA A 196 0.71 26.14 9.19
C ALA A 196 -0.46 27.11 9.34
#